data_8d7c8de8b752baae8584bf52582d33d2
#
_entry.id   8d7c8de8b752baae8584bf52582d33d2
#
_cell.length_a   1.000
_cell.length_b   1.000
_cell.length_c   1.000
_cell.angle_alpha   90.00
_cell.angle_beta   90.00
_cell.angle_gamma   90.00
#
_symmetry.space_group_name_H-M   'P 1'
#
loop_
_entity.id
_entity.type
_entity.pdbx_description
1 polymer ?
#
loop_
_entity_poly.entity_id
_entity_poly.type
_entity_poly.pdbx_seq_one_letter_code
_entity_poly.pdbx_strand_id
1 'polypeptide(L)'
;TWMDNRIDPKIFRDDDGQLYMYMVRFTDGNTIWGRKMKNPAEFAGEPVCQFASLPDTWETMDNRVAEGPWVMKYRGRYYMMYNANHTSTEWGNYQLGVAEADSPLGFQNGNKYSYPVVGCNQTQLEEKQVDLLRYGRTYEPLFAYTESKPEGDWTKVTYDDSGWARGETGFSSREVKGSTTRHLGTLWNTPSLWLRKTFSAGSETGNLALREIGRA
;
A
#
# COMPACT_ATOMS: atom_id res chain seq x y z
N THR A 1 -8.63 -30.01 9.61
CA THR A 1 -7.48 -29.44 10.34
C THR A 1 -7.55 -27.92 10.42
N TRP A 2 -6.71 -27.28 11.25
CA TRP A 2 -6.65 -25.80 11.26
C TRP A 2 -6.22 -25.20 9.91
N MET A 3 -5.60 -25.99 9.05
CA MET A 3 -5.18 -25.61 7.69
C MET A 3 -6.26 -25.73 6.64
N ASP A 4 -7.41 -26.32 6.93
CA ASP A 4 -8.48 -26.49 5.95
C ASP A 4 -9.12 -25.14 5.61
N ASN A 5 -9.44 -24.92 4.34
CA ASN A 5 -10.02 -23.67 3.81
C ASN A 5 -9.17 -22.43 4.15
N ARG A 6 -7.88 -22.50 3.91
CA ARG A 6 -6.92 -21.41 4.11
C ARG A 6 -6.19 -21.09 2.81
N ILE A 7 -5.87 -19.81 2.65
CA ILE A 7 -5.02 -19.31 1.56
C ILE A 7 -3.96 -18.35 2.12
N ASP A 8 -3.03 -17.95 1.28
CA ASP A 8 -2.01 -16.94 1.53
C ASP A 8 -1.15 -17.18 2.79
N PRO A 9 -0.60 -18.38 2.99
CA PRO A 9 0.25 -18.61 4.13
C PRO A 9 1.54 -17.80 4.03
N LYS A 10 1.87 -17.08 5.11
CA LYS A 10 3.10 -16.30 5.22
C LYS A 10 3.76 -16.52 6.56
N ILE A 11 5.04 -16.88 6.57
CA ILE A 11 5.83 -17.00 7.79
C ILE A 11 6.62 -15.71 8.01
N PHE A 12 6.50 -15.20 9.22
CA PHE A 12 7.33 -14.13 9.76
C PHE A 12 8.24 -14.69 10.84
N ARG A 13 9.51 -14.30 10.80
CA ARG A 13 10.49 -14.58 11.84
C ARG A 13 10.81 -13.30 12.59
N ASP A 14 10.58 -13.31 13.90
CA ASP A 14 10.93 -12.20 14.78
C ASP A 14 12.44 -12.19 15.11
N ASP A 15 12.91 -11.10 15.70
CA ASP A 15 14.33 -10.88 16.05
C ASP A 15 14.85 -11.91 17.04
N ASP A 16 13.99 -12.44 17.92
CA ASP A 16 14.31 -13.51 18.87
C ASP A 16 14.33 -14.91 18.24
N GLY A 17 14.06 -14.99 16.93
CA GLY A 17 13.99 -16.24 16.17
C GLY A 17 12.62 -16.93 16.23
N GLN A 18 11.67 -16.42 16.99
CA GLN A 18 10.32 -16.97 17.06
C GLN A 18 9.60 -16.84 15.70
N LEU A 19 8.96 -17.92 15.28
CA LEU A 19 8.20 -17.95 14.03
C LEU A 19 6.71 -17.77 14.29
N TYR A 20 6.07 -17.05 13.36
CA TYR A 20 4.64 -16.85 13.32
C TYR A 20 4.15 -17.11 11.90
N MET A 21 3.03 -17.79 11.74
CA MET A 21 2.38 -17.98 10.45
C MET A 21 1.12 -17.14 10.43
N TYR A 22 0.97 -16.35 9.36
CA TYR A 22 -0.27 -15.65 9.05
C TYR A 22 -0.92 -16.31 7.85
N MET A 23 -2.23 -16.24 7.77
CA MET A 23 -3.01 -16.78 6.65
C MET A 23 -4.41 -16.20 6.64
N VAL A 24 -5.07 -16.39 5.53
CA VAL A 24 -6.46 -16.01 5.33
C VAL A 24 -7.37 -17.18 5.64
N ARG A 25 -8.45 -16.89 6.31
CA ARG A 25 -9.53 -17.84 6.56
C ARG A 25 -10.81 -17.35 5.91
N PHE A 26 -11.47 -18.25 5.17
CA PHE A 26 -12.81 -18.03 4.68
C PHE A 26 -13.81 -18.19 5.82
N THR A 27 -14.38 -17.08 6.24
CA THR A 27 -15.44 -17.02 7.25
C THR A 27 -16.60 -16.21 6.66
N ASP A 28 -17.15 -15.28 7.40
CA ASP A 28 -18.04 -14.27 6.84
C ASP A 28 -17.20 -13.14 6.18
N GLY A 29 -16.83 -13.35 4.93
CA GLY A 29 -15.74 -12.66 4.25
C GLY A 29 -14.38 -13.33 4.56
N ASN A 30 -13.31 -12.82 3.93
CA ASN A 30 -11.95 -13.26 4.21
C ASN A 30 -11.40 -12.53 5.44
N THR A 31 -10.84 -13.28 6.37
CA THR A 31 -10.26 -12.75 7.61
C THR A 31 -8.81 -13.20 7.75
N ILE A 32 -7.98 -12.34 8.31
CA ILE A 32 -6.56 -12.66 8.55
C ILE A 32 -6.39 -13.22 9.95
N TRP A 33 -5.69 -14.34 10.02
CA TRP A 33 -5.36 -15.04 11.25
C TRP A 33 -3.85 -15.19 11.40
N GLY A 34 -3.39 -15.21 12.63
CA GLY A 34 -2.00 -15.47 12.98
C GLY A 34 -1.90 -16.60 14.00
N ARG A 35 -0.79 -17.34 13.95
CA ARG A 35 -0.49 -18.39 14.95
C ARG A 35 1.00 -18.50 15.19
N LYS A 36 1.38 -18.65 16.44
CA LYS A 36 2.76 -18.95 16.83
C LYS A 36 3.17 -20.32 16.31
N MET A 37 4.42 -20.46 15.91
CA MET A 37 5.00 -21.73 15.47
C MET A 37 6.08 -22.19 16.44
N LYS A 38 6.16 -23.49 16.65
CA LYS A 38 7.24 -24.15 17.38
C LYS A 38 8.48 -24.30 16.48
N ASN A 39 8.24 -24.65 15.23
CA ASN A 39 9.23 -24.77 14.15
C ASN A 39 8.50 -24.60 12.81
N PRO A 40 9.16 -24.60 11.65
CA PRO A 40 8.51 -24.40 10.34
C PRO A 40 7.41 -25.40 9.97
N ALA A 41 7.32 -26.54 10.66
CA ALA A 41 6.34 -27.60 10.38
C ALA A 41 5.28 -27.77 11.47
N GLU A 42 5.47 -27.14 12.65
CA GLU A 42 4.59 -27.34 13.81
C GLU A 42 4.12 -26.00 14.38
N PHE A 43 2.85 -25.95 14.72
CA PHE A 43 2.27 -24.81 15.44
C PHE A 43 2.47 -24.93 16.95
N ALA A 44 2.47 -23.75 17.60
CA ALA A 44 2.42 -23.60 19.05
C ALA A 44 1.32 -22.60 19.43
N GLY A 45 0.61 -22.87 20.50
CA GLY A 45 -0.49 -22.01 20.96
C GLY A 45 -1.73 -22.05 20.06
N GLU A 46 -2.71 -21.24 20.37
CA GLU A 46 -3.97 -21.16 19.63
C GLU A 46 -3.89 -20.13 18.48
N PRO A 47 -4.69 -20.33 17.39
CA PRO A 47 -4.81 -19.33 16.35
C PRO A 47 -5.53 -18.08 16.85
N VAL A 48 -5.04 -16.92 16.45
CA VAL A 48 -5.59 -15.61 16.83
C VAL A 48 -6.11 -14.91 15.57
N CYS A 49 -7.39 -14.54 15.57
CA CYS A 49 -7.93 -13.67 14.54
C CYS A 49 -7.30 -12.28 14.70
N GLN A 50 -6.70 -11.78 13.64
CA GLN A 50 -6.12 -10.44 13.65
C GLN A 50 -7.19 -9.42 13.30
N PHE A 51 -7.79 -9.53 12.12
CA PHE A 51 -8.88 -8.65 11.71
C PHE A 51 -9.63 -9.17 10.47
N ALA A 52 -10.78 -8.55 10.23
CA ALA A 52 -11.57 -8.63 9.01
C ALA A 52 -11.57 -7.28 8.28
N SER A 53 -12.18 -7.19 7.12
CA SER A 53 -12.43 -5.91 6.44
C SER A 53 -13.34 -5.02 7.30
N LEU A 54 -13.06 -3.72 7.32
CA LEU A 54 -13.90 -2.73 7.99
C LEU A 54 -15.09 -2.39 7.11
N PRO A 55 -16.33 -2.56 7.59
CA PRO A 55 -17.52 -2.16 6.86
C PRO A 55 -17.55 -0.65 6.63
N ASP A 56 -18.20 -0.24 5.56
CA ASP A 56 -18.41 1.17 5.18
C ASP A 56 -17.11 1.98 5.02
N THR A 57 -16.04 1.29 4.63
CA THR A 57 -14.75 1.92 4.37
C THR A 57 -14.24 1.54 2.97
N TRP A 58 -13.05 2.04 2.62
CA TRP A 58 -12.36 1.65 1.38
C TRP A 58 -12.15 0.14 1.25
N GLU A 59 -12.18 -0.60 2.36
CA GLU A 59 -11.94 -2.04 2.38
C GLU A 59 -13.12 -2.88 1.90
N THR A 60 -14.31 -2.30 1.84
CA THR A 60 -15.55 -3.04 1.57
C THR A 60 -16.41 -2.45 0.45
N MET A 61 -15.79 -1.69 -0.45
CA MET A 61 -16.53 -1.06 -1.55
C MET A 61 -17.12 -2.09 -2.53
N ASP A 62 -16.42 -3.20 -2.75
CA ASP A 62 -16.83 -4.26 -3.66
C ASP A 62 -17.16 -5.54 -2.92
N ASN A 63 -16.33 -5.93 -1.97
CA ASN A 63 -16.48 -7.20 -1.26
C ASN A 63 -15.74 -7.15 0.09
N ARG A 64 -16.14 -8.02 1.01
CA ARG A 64 -15.51 -8.17 2.33
C ARG A 64 -14.31 -9.11 2.25
N VAL A 65 -13.21 -8.59 1.74
CA VAL A 65 -11.95 -9.32 1.57
C VAL A 65 -10.84 -8.60 2.35
N ALA A 66 -10.17 -9.34 3.22
CA ALA A 66 -8.89 -8.96 3.81
C ALA A 66 -7.95 -10.16 3.67
N GLU A 67 -6.91 -10.04 2.82
CA GLU A 67 -6.06 -11.17 2.43
C GLU A 67 -4.63 -10.74 2.12
N GLY A 68 -3.76 -11.71 1.74
CA GLY A 68 -2.37 -11.47 1.40
C GLY A 68 -1.53 -10.90 2.55
N PRO A 69 -1.61 -11.40 3.78
CA PRO A 69 -0.90 -10.81 4.91
C PRO A 69 0.62 -10.91 4.73
N TRP A 70 1.29 -9.79 4.91
CA TRP A 70 2.74 -9.75 4.96
C TRP A 70 3.20 -8.88 6.15
N VAL A 71 3.97 -9.46 7.07
CA VAL A 71 4.40 -8.80 8.30
C VAL A 71 5.88 -8.46 8.25
N MET A 72 6.19 -7.27 8.71
CA MET A 72 7.54 -6.81 8.98
C MET A 72 7.64 -6.14 10.35
N LYS A 73 8.85 -6.11 10.91
CA LYS A 73 9.16 -5.35 12.12
C LYS A 73 10.09 -4.19 11.76
N TYR A 74 9.77 -3.02 12.25
CA TYR A 74 10.60 -1.83 12.08
C TYR A 74 10.56 -0.96 13.33
N ARG A 75 11.73 -0.61 13.86
CA ARG A 75 11.87 0.21 15.07
C ARG A 75 11.04 -0.30 16.27
N GLY A 76 11.02 -1.62 16.45
CA GLY A 76 10.32 -2.26 17.56
C GLY A 76 8.81 -2.39 17.39
N ARG A 77 8.23 -1.90 16.31
CA ARG A 77 6.80 -2.05 15.98
C ARG A 77 6.61 -3.04 14.83
N TYR A 78 5.44 -3.66 14.80
CA TYR A 78 5.07 -4.60 13.76
C TYR A 78 4.09 -3.94 12.79
N TYR A 79 4.27 -4.20 11.51
CA TYR A 79 3.43 -3.69 10.44
C TYR A 79 2.95 -4.86 9.60
N MET A 80 1.65 -4.97 9.41
CA MET A 80 1.05 -5.95 8.51
C MET A 80 0.51 -5.23 7.29
N MET A 81 1.06 -5.54 6.12
CA MET A 81 0.45 -5.20 4.85
C MET A 81 -0.57 -6.27 4.48
N TYR A 82 -1.70 -5.84 3.95
CA TYR A 82 -2.78 -6.71 3.51
C TYR A 82 -3.52 -6.07 2.36
N ASN A 83 -4.18 -6.90 1.57
CA ASN A 83 -5.04 -6.42 0.50
C ASN A 83 -6.50 -6.47 0.94
N ALA A 84 -7.30 -5.53 0.45
CA ALA A 84 -8.73 -5.49 0.69
C ALA A 84 -9.51 -5.15 -0.58
N ASN A 85 -10.82 -5.33 -0.55
CA ASN A 85 -11.74 -5.33 -1.67
C ASN A 85 -11.60 -6.57 -2.57
N HIS A 86 -12.03 -6.48 -3.83
CA HIS A 86 -12.10 -7.61 -4.73
C HIS A 86 -11.12 -7.47 -5.90
N THR A 87 -10.61 -8.62 -6.35
CA THR A 87 -9.67 -8.70 -7.48
C THR A 87 -10.35 -8.67 -8.85
N SER A 88 -11.68 -8.49 -8.93
CA SER A 88 -12.36 -8.50 -10.21
C SER A 88 -11.89 -7.35 -11.10
N THR A 89 -11.69 -7.63 -12.38
CA THR A 89 -11.26 -6.65 -13.37
C THR A 89 -12.31 -5.57 -13.64
N GLU A 90 -13.57 -5.83 -13.29
CA GLU A 90 -14.68 -4.90 -13.48
C GLU A 90 -14.62 -3.74 -12.49
N TRP A 91 -14.21 -4.01 -11.25
CA TRP A 91 -14.26 -3.05 -10.17
C TRP A 91 -12.92 -2.37 -9.92
N GLY A 92 -11.81 -3.09 -10.09
CA GLY A 92 -10.45 -2.55 -10.00
C GLY A 92 -10.07 -1.94 -8.65
N ASN A 93 -10.70 -2.39 -7.57
CA ASN A 93 -10.59 -1.77 -6.23
C ASN A 93 -9.73 -2.57 -5.25
N TYR A 94 -8.95 -3.53 -5.72
CA TYR A 94 -8.03 -4.29 -4.88
C TYR A 94 -6.86 -3.40 -4.44
N GLN A 95 -6.82 -3.06 -3.17
CA GLN A 95 -5.93 -2.03 -2.62
C GLN A 95 -5.14 -2.58 -1.45
N LEU A 96 -3.98 -1.99 -1.18
CA LEU A 96 -3.07 -2.37 -0.11
C LEU A 96 -3.27 -1.49 1.11
N GLY A 97 -3.60 -2.10 2.24
CA GLY A 97 -3.68 -1.47 3.55
C GLY A 97 -2.51 -1.82 4.46
N VAL A 98 -2.40 -1.09 5.56
CA VAL A 98 -1.44 -1.36 6.63
C VAL A 98 -2.13 -1.33 7.97
N ALA A 99 -1.79 -2.28 8.83
CA ALA A 99 -2.10 -2.26 10.26
C ALA A 99 -0.81 -2.25 11.06
N GLU A 100 -0.81 -1.57 12.21
CA GLU A 100 0.31 -1.54 13.16
C GLU A 100 0.00 -2.36 14.41
N ALA A 101 1.02 -2.88 15.09
CA ALA A 101 0.87 -3.55 16.37
C ALA A 101 2.16 -3.46 17.21
N ASP A 102 2.02 -3.65 18.52
CA ASP A 102 3.15 -3.73 19.45
C ASP A 102 3.66 -5.17 19.63
N SER A 103 2.95 -6.15 19.07
CA SER A 103 3.33 -7.57 19.12
C SER A 103 2.94 -8.30 17.83
N PRO A 104 3.58 -9.44 17.52
CA PRO A 104 3.34 -10.18 16.27
C PRO A 104 1.90 -10.64 16.07
N LEU A 105 1.15 -10.88 17.13
CA LEU A 105 -0.25 -11.32 17.07
C LEU A 105 -1.24 -10.27 17.61
N GLY A 106 -0.82 -9.01 17.64
CA GLY A 106 -1.60 -7.90 18.20
C GLY A 106 -2.32 -7.02 17.20
N PHE A 107 -2.41 -7.42 15.94
CA PHE A 107 -3.10 -6.63 14.93
C PHE A 107 -4.62 -6.68 15.14
N GLN A 108 -5.27 -5.52 15.00
CA GLN A 108 -6.70 -5.36 15.21
C GLN A 108 -7.27 -4.35 14.22
N ASN A 109 -8.57 -4.34 14.03
CA ASN A 109 -9.25 -3.34 13.19
C ASN A 109 -8.95 -1.91 13.61
N GLY A 110 -8.84 -1.64 14.91
CA GLY A 110 -8.54 -0.30 15.43
C GLY A 110 -7.11 0.19 15.16
N ASN A 111 -6.22 -0.69 14.72
CA ASN A 111 -4.82 -0.37 14.43
C ASN A 111 -4.53 -0.21 12.94
N LYS A 112 -5.55 -0.31 12.10
CA LYS A 112 -5.43 -0.13 10.67
C LYS A 112 -5.29 1.34 10.29
N TYR A 113 -4.57 1.59 9.22
CA TYR A 113 -4.61 2.90 8.59
C TYR A 113 -5.98 3.13 7.95
N SER A 114 -6.51 4.33 8.08
CA SER A 114 -7.85 4.68 7.58
C SER A 114 -7.93 4.78 6.04
N TYR A 115 -6.82 4.64 5.35
CA TYR A 115 -6.70 4.75 3.90
C TYR A 115 -5.74 3.70 3.34
N PRO A 116 -5.89 3.30 2.07
CA PRO A 116 -4.93 2.41 1.44
C PRO A 116 -3.59 3.11 1.21
N VAL A 117 -2.49 2.40 1.42
CA VAL A 117 -1.15 2.91 1.14
C VAL A 117 -0.78 2.78 -0.34
N VAL A 118 -1.43 1.84 -1.04
CA VAL A 118 -1.41 1.71 -2.49
C VAL A 118 -2.83 1.51 -2.95
N GLY A 119 -3.38 2.49 -3.63
CA GLY A 119 -4.72 2.45 -4.22
C GLY A 119 -4.64 2.22 -5.72
N CYS A 120 -5.68 1.60 -6.26
CA CYS A 120 -5.81 1.34 -7.69
C CYS A 120 -6.85 2.25 -8.35
N ASN A 121 -7.58 3.05 -7.60
CA ASN A 121 -8.64 3.90 -8.09
C ASN A 121 -8.49 5.32 -7.53
N GLN A 122 -8.21 6.27 -8.41
CA GLN A 122 -7.98 7.67 -8.05
C GLN A 122 -9.23 8.36 -7.53
N THR A 123 -10.41 8.03 -8.06
CA THR A 123 -11.69 8.58 -7.60
C THR A 123 -11.92 8.27 -6.12
N GLN A 124 -11.55 7.08 -5.68
CA GLN A 124 -11.67 6.71 -4.26
C GLN A 124 -10.69 7.48 -3.36
N LEU A 125 -9.51 7.80 -3.88
CA LEU A 125 -8.57 8.66 -3.17
C LEU A 125 -9.08 10.09 -3.07
N GLU A 126 -9.73 10.60 -4.10
CA GLU A 126 -10.33 11.94 -4.12
C GLU A 126 -11.53 12.05 -3.17
N GLU A 127 -12.40 11.07 -3.15
CA GLU A 127 -13.53 11.02 -2.20
C GLU A 127 -13.08 10.94 -0.74
N LYS A 128 -11.90 10.38 -0.48
CA LYS A 128 -11.29 10.24 0.86
C LYS A 128 -10.17 11.24 1.17
N GLN A 129 -10.02 12.28 0.38
CA GLN A 129 -9.07 13.38 0.66
C GLN A 129 -9.20 13.94 2.09
N VAL A 130 -10.38 13.88 2.67
CA VAL A 130 -10.62 14.30 4.07
C VAL A 130 -9.75 13.49 5.05
N ASP A 131 -9.53 12.21 4.80
CA ASP A 131 -8.70 11.37 5.66
C ASP A 131 -7.19 11.62 5.46
N LEU A 132 -6.77 11.99 4.24
CA LEU A 132 -5.40 12.43 3.97
C LEU A 132 -5.09 13.78 4.63
N LEU A 133 -6.06 14.68 4.71
CA LEU A 133 -5.96 15.94 5.45
C LEU A 133 -5.79 15.73 6.96
N ARG A 134 -6.32 14.65 7.51
CA ARG A 134 -6.19 14.27 8.92
C ARG A 134 -4.73 14.02 9.33
N TYR A 135 -3.89 13.63 8.38
CA TYR A 135 -2.45 13.41 8.58
C TYR A 135 -1.58 14.55 8.04
N GLY A 136 -2.18 15.71 7.72
CA GLY A 136 -1.45 16.87 7.23
C GLY A 136 -0.84 16.69 5.84
N ARG A 137 -1.38 15.79 5.03
CA ARG A 137 -0.93 15.52 3.66
C ARG A 137 -1.98 15.96 2.67
N THR A 138 -1.64 16.90 1.80
CA THR A 138 -2.41 17.16 0.58
C THR A 138 -1.91 16.22 -0.51
N TYR A 139 -2.82 15.46 -1.09
CA TYR A 139 -2.52 14.68 -2.29
C TYR A 139 -2.65 15.60 -3.51
N GLU A 140 -1.53 15.91 -4.12
CA GLU A 140 -1.48 16.58 -5.40
C GLU A 140 -0.99 15.58 -6.46
N PRO A 141 -1.85 15.08 -7.34
CA PRO A 141 -1.47 14.08 -8.34
C PRO A 141 -0.54 14.65 -9.42
N LEU A 142 -0.44 15.97 -9.53
CA LEU A 142 0.30 16.63 -10.60
C LEU A 142 1.80 16.67 -10.32
N PHE A 143 2.56 16.24 -11.30
CA PHE A 143 4.01 16.37 -11.37
C PHE A 143 4.39 17.31 -12.50
N ALA A 144 5.46 18.06 -12.33
CA ALA A 144 6.18 18.64 -13.46
C ALA A 144 6.96 17.52 -14.15
N TYR A 145 6.88 17.42 -15.47
CA TYR A 145 7.64 16.42 -16.20
C TYR A 145 8.20 16.96 -17.51
N THR A 146 9.28 16.36 -17.95
CA THR A 146 9.88 16.60 -19.26
C THR A 146 10.43 15.29 -19.83
N GLU A 147 10.34 15.14 -21.14
CA GLU A 147 10.93 14.04 -21.89
C GLU A 147 12.32 14.38 -22.43
N SER A 148 12.76 15.63 -22.27
CA SER A 148 14.08 16.10 -22.63
C SER A 148 14.95 16.18 -21.37
N LYS A 149 16.19 15.69 -21.47
CA LYS A 149 17.13 15.74 -20.34
C LYS A 149 17.29 17.17 -19.84
N PRO A 150 16.95 17.45 -18.56
CA PRO A 150 17.09 18.78 -18.02
C PRO A 150 18.57 19.15 -17.86
N GLU A 151 18.87 20.43 -18.05
CA GLU A 151 20.20 21.00 -17.83
C GLU A 151 20.35 21.51 -16.39
N GLY A 152 21.58 21.55 -15.90
CA GLY A 152 21.92 22.07 -14.57
C GLY A 152 21.38 21.23 -13.43
N ASP A 153 21.25 21.85 -12.25
CA ASP A 153 20.84 21.20 -11.01
C ASP A 153 19.30 21.14 -10.88
N TRP A 154 18.66 20.43 -11.77
CA TRP A 154 17.20 20.31 -11.82
C TRP A 154 16.55 19.70 -10.58
N THR A 155 17.33 19.07 -9.70
CA THR A 155 16.85 18.53 -8.42
C THR A 155 16.74 19.55 -7.30
N LYS A 156 17.31 20.76 -7.49
CA LYS A 156 17.24 21.82 -6.48
C LYS A 156 15.84 22.42 -6.37
N VAL A 157 15.42 22.78 -5.16
CA VAL A 157 14.13 23.42 -4.89
C VAL A 157 13.97 24.74 -5.69
N THR A 158 15.07 25.44 -5.91
CA THR A 158 15.11 26.73 -6.64
C THR A 158 15.13 26.59 -8.17
N TYR A 159 15.12 25.35 -8.69
CA TYR A 159 15.11 25.14 -10.14
C TYR A 159 13.78 25.62 -10.75
N ASP A 160 13.87 26.37 -11.84
CA ASP A 160 12.69 26.82 -12.58
C ASP A 160 12.20 25.72 -13.52
N ASP A 161 11.10 25.08 -13.13
CA ASP A 161 10.40 24.08 -13.94
C ASP A 161 9.12 24.61 -14.60
N SER A 162 8.98 25.92 -14.72
CA SER A 162 7.81 26.55 -15.34
C SER A 162 7.59 26.13 -16.79
N GLY A 163 8.67 25.81 -17.51
CA GLY A 163 8.64 25.29 -18.86
C GLY A 163 8.33 23.79 -18.99
N TRP A 164 8.21 23.06 -17.87
CA TRP A 164 7.89 21.64 -17.91
C TRP A 164 6.38 21.42 -18.04
N ALA A 165 6.00 20.33 -18.71
CA ALA A 165 4.61 19.91 -18.72
C ALA A 165 4.12 19.49 -17.34
N ARG A 166 2.82 19.52 -17.11
CA ARG A 166 2.17 19.02 -15.89
C ARG A 166 1.38 17.77 -16.22
N GLY A 167 1.57 16.72 -15.46
CA GLY A 167 0.91 15.43 -15.66
C GLY A 167 0.56 14.75 -14.36
N GLU A 168 -0.56 14.04 -14.40
CA GLU A 168 -1.02 13.22 -13.27
C GLU A 168 -0.20 11.95 -13.12
N THR A 169 -0.13 11.44 -11.90
CA THR A 169 0.49 10.13 -11.60
C THR A 169 -0.12 9.02 -12.42
N GLY A 170 0.65 7.96 -12.66
CA GLY A 170 0.30 6.91 -13.60
C GLY A 170 0.99 7.13 -14.96
N PHE A 171 2.23 7.60 -14.92
CA PHE A 171 3.05 7.77 -16.13
C PHE A 171 3.31 6.43 -16.80
N SER A 172 2.98 6.32 -18.09
CA SER A 172 3.20 5.11 -18.88
C SER A 172 3.58 5.46 -20.32
N SER A 173 4.40 4.61 -20.92
CA SER A 173 4.80 4.74 -22.33
C SER A 173 3.86 4.06 -23.32
N ARG A 174 2.84 3.34 -22.86
CA ARG A 174 1.88 2.61 -23.72
C ARG A 174 0.55 2.40 -23.03
N GLU A 175 -0.53 2.47 -23.82
CA GLU A 175 -1.76 1.74 -23.48
C GLU A 175 -1.45 0.24 -23.48
N VAL A 176 -1.32 -0.34 -22.31
CA VAL A 176 -1.17 -1.79 -22.18
C VAL A 176 -2.57 -2.41 -22.26
N LYS A 177 -2.93 -2.95 -23.42
CA LYS A 177 -4.15 -3.74 -23.57
C LYS A 177 -4.14 -4.88 -22.56
N GLY A 178 -5.14 -4.92 -21.70
CA GLY A 178 -5.27 -5.94 -20.65
C GLY A 178 -4.57 -5.58 -19.33
N SER A 179 -3.99 -4.40 -19.20
CA SER A 179 -3.54 -3.89 -17.90
C SER A 179 -4.74 -3.56 -17.02
N THR A 180 -4.72 -4.05 -15.79
CA THR A 180 -5.68 -3.69 -14.73
C THR A 180 -5.53 -2.26 -14.23
N THR A 181 -4.49 -1.55 -14.66
CA THR A 181 -4.28 -0.13 -14.37
C THR A 181 -5.24 0.71 -15.22
N ARG A 182 -6.39 1.01 -14.67
CA ARG A 182 -7.42 1.84 -15.30
C ARG A 182 -7.08 3.34 -15.32
N HIS A 183 -5.97 3.76 -14.75
CA HIS A 183 -5.50 5.13 -14.74
C HIS A 183 -4.10 5.25 -15.34
N LEU A 184 -4.10 5.54 -16.63
CA LEU A 184 -2.99 6.25 -17.28
C LEU A 184 -3.27 7.73 -17.09
N GLY A 185 -2.61 8.36 -16.12
CA GLY A 185 -2.73 9.79 -15.91
C GLY A 185 -1.98 10.56 -17.00
N THR A 186 -0.77 10.10 -17.36
CA THR A 186 0.07 10.78 -18.34
C THR A 186 0.81 9.78 -19.23
N LEU A 187 0.65 9.93 -20.55
CA LEU A 187 1.42 9.19 -21.55
C LEU A 187 2.72 9.92 -21.85
N TRP A 188 3.80 9.16 -21.99
CA TRP A 188 5.10 9.64 -22.46
C TRP A 188 5.68 8.66 -23.50
N ASN A 189 6.48 9.17 -24.45
CA ASN A 189 6.86 8.41 -25.65
C ASN A 189 8.38 8.35 -25.90
N THR A 190 9.18 8.79 -24.96
CA THR A 190 10.64 8.77 -25.06
C THR A 190 11.27 7.69 -24.17
N PRO A 191 12.53 7.30 -24.40
CA PRO A 191 13.22 6.34 -23.54
C PRO A 191 13.41 6.81 -22.09
N SER A 192 13.30 8.08 -21.82
CA SER A 192 13.54 8.69 -20.51
C SER A 192 12.49 9.72 -20.17
N LEU A 193 12.13 9.77 -18.90
CA LEU A 193 11.19 10.74 -18.33
C LEU A 193 11.82 11.31 -17.06
N TRP A 194 11.82 12.63 -16.94
CA TRP A 194 12.22 13.35 -15.74
C TRP A 194 11.01 13.92 -15.05
N LEU A 195 10.87 13.58 -13.78
CA LEU A 195 9.75 13.99 -12.94
C LEU A 195 10.23 14.87 -11.81
N ARG A 196 9.47 15.90 -11.50
CA ARG A 196 9.76 16.82 -10.43
C ARG A 196 8.48 17.16 -9.67
N LYS A 197 8.58 17.10 -8.34
CA LYS A 197 7.52 17.55 -7.45
C LYS A 197 8.13 18.26 -6.25
N THR A 198 7.60 19.44 -5.94
CA THR A 198 7.93 20.19 -4.74
C THR A 198 6.84 19.96 -3.71
N PHE A 199 7.23 19.71 -2.48
CA PHE A 199 6.31 19.59 -1.36
C PHE A 199 6.85 20.34 -0.15
N SER A 200 5.95 20.81 0.71
CA SER A 200 6.32 21.42 1.97
C SER A 200 6.34 20.37 3.07
N ALA A 201 7.47 20.21 3.72
CA ALA A 201 7.57 19.38 4.91
C ALA A 201 7.42 20.27 6.16
N GLY A 202 6.58 19.84 7.12
CA GLY A 202 6.45 20.53 8.40
C GLY A 202 7.73 20.44 9.24
N SER A 203 7.76 21.11 10.37
CA SER A 203 8.94 21.22 11.26
C SER A 203 9.40 19.88 11.87
N GLU A 204 8.61 18.83 11.81
CA GLU A 204 8.95 17.49 12.31
C GLU A 204 9.52 16.58 11.21
N THR A 205 10.57 17.03 10.54
CA THR A 205 11.17 16.32 9.41
C THR A 205 12.29 15.32 9.80
N GLY A 206 12.34 14.88 11.02
CA GLY A 206 13.30 13.86 11.46
C GLY A 206 13.09 12.53 10.74
N ASN A 207 13.80 12.28 9.63
CA ASN A 207 13.82 11.07 8.82
C ASN A 207 12.73 10.96 7.72
N LEU A 208 12.59 11.97 6.89
CA LEU A 208 11.89 11.82 5.62
C LEU A 208 12.72 10.97 4.65
N ALA A 209 12.16 9.83 4.23
CA ALA A 209 12.69 9.05 3.13
C ALA A 209 11.70 9.10 1.96
N LEU A 210 12.12 9.64 0.83
CA LEU A 210 11.40 9.46 -0.43
C LEU A 210 11.75 8.07 -0.95
N ARG A 211 10.76 7.22 -1.11
CA ARG A 211 10.93 5.92 -1.73
C ARG A 211 10.25 5.94 -3.09
N GLU A 212 11.05 5.94 -4.14
CA GLU A 212 10.58 5.72 -5.49
C GLU A 212 10.46 4.21 -5.73
N ILE A 213 9.30 3.75 -6.19
CA ILE A 213 9.11 2.39 -6.66
C ILE A 213 8.83 2.51 -8.15
N GLY A 214 9.90 2.49 -8.95
CA GLY A 214 9.84 2.39 -10.39
C GLY A 214 10.28 1.00 -10.84
N ARG A 215 9.57 0.39 -11.79
CA ARG A 215 10.10 -0.68 -12.63
C ARG A 215 10.30 -0.10 -14.02
N ALA A 216 11.54 -0.17 -14.49
CA ALA A 216 11.86 -0.01 -15.91
C ALA A 216 11.38 -1.22 -16.70
#